data_d8ff4058568fe971ca9f18c9032c9b95
#
_entry.id   d8ff4058568fe971ca9f18c9032c9b95
#
_cell.length_a   1.000
_cell.length_b   1.000
_cell.length_c   1.000
_cell.angle_alpha   90.00
_cell.angle_beta   90.00
_cell.angle_gamma   90.00
#
_symmetry.space_group_name_H-M   'P 1'
#
loop_
_entity.id
_entity.type
_entity.pdbx_description
1 polymer ?
#
loop_
_entity_poly.entity_id
_entity_poly.type
_entity_poly.pdbx_seq_one_letter_code
_entity_poly.pdbx_strand_id
1 'polypeptide(L)'
;MSRIPIADPDIGERERERVADVLDSGQLADGPVVREFEDEFADYCGAAHGVATANGTAALQTALEAAGIGAGDTVVTTPLSFVSSANAIRLCGARPVFADIDERTYTLDPDAVEAIVAARDDVAAILPVHLYGLPAEMGRLADIAREYDLALIEDAAQAHGATYEGASVGTLGDAACFSFYPTKNMTTGEGGMVVTDDRGIADRAARFVNHGRADADEHGYQHVSVGHNLRLTSLAGGLGLAQLRKLPTYNARRRANAERLSAGLADVPEVTLPTEPAGRRHVYHQYTIRCTDRSALRSHLDDGGVDTAVYYPTLIPDQPAYDGFDPAVPTARRVVDEVVSLPVHPGLTDADVETVVAAVADHYGRPDAEVSADD
;
A
#
# COMPACT_ATOMS: atom_id res chain seq x y z
N MET A 1 8.28 -18.98 25.27
CA MET A 1 8.20 -19.03 23.82
C MET A 1 8.82 -17.75 23.28
N SER A 2 9.45 -17.77 22.10
CA SER A 2 9.89 -16.53 21.45
C SER A 2 8.65 -15.71 21.05
N ARG A 3 8.73 -14.38 21.15
CA ARG A 3 7.67 -13.48 20.74
C ARG A 3 7.43 -13.57 19.23
N ILE A 4 6.17 -13.61 18.78
CA ILE A 4 5.77 -13.63 17.39
C ILE A 4 5.57 -12.17 16.94
N PRO A 5 6.47 -11.60 16.12
CA PRO A 5 6.39 -10.18 15.73
C PRO A 5 5.32 -9.95 14.67
N ILE A 6 4.79 -8.71 14.60
CA ILE A 6 3.82 -8.31 13.55
C ILE A 6 4.48 -8.23 12.17
N ALA A 7 5.77 -7.96 12.08
CA ALA A 7 6.54 -7.90 10.84
C ALA A 7 7.99 -8.32 11.11
N ASP A 8 8.58 -9.02 10.12
CA ASP A 8 9.95 -9.50 10.17
C ASP A 8 10.57 -9.40 8.75
N PRO A 9 11.27 -8.30 8.41
CA PRO A 9 11.89 -8.14 7.11
C PRO A 9 13.04 -9.11 6.90
N ASP A 10 12.98 -9.93 5.85
CA ASP A 10 14.05 -10.89 5.50
C ASP A 10 15.15 -10.22 4.66
N ILE A 11 16.29 -9.95 5.30
CA ILE A 11 17.51 -9.44 4.66
C ILE A 11 18.60 -10.51 4.70
N GLY A 12 18.83 -11.16 3.55
CA GLY A 12 19.76 -12.25 3.39
C GLY A 12 21.09 -11.88 2.73
N GLU A 13 21.80 -12.90 2.23
CA GLU A 13 23.10 -12.73 1.57
C GLU A 13 22.98 -11.98 0.25
N ARG A 14 21.94 -12.25 -0.55
CA ARG A 14 21.74 -11.59 -1.85
C ARG A 14 21.60 -10.07 -1.72
N GLU A 15 20.90 -9.60 -0.70
CA GLU A 15 20.76 -8.18 -0.41
C GLU A 15 22.12 -7.58 -0.04
N ARG A 16 22.93 -8.28 0.79
CA ARG A 16 24.27 -7.83 1.18
C ARG A 16 25.21 -7.76 -0.02
N GLU A 17 25.21 -8.77 -0.90
CA GLU A 17 25.99 -8.81 -2.12
C GLU A 17 25.63 -7.64 -3.03
N ARG A 18 24.34 -7.42 -3.33
CA ARG A 18 23.90 -6.31 -4.19
C ARG A 18 24.27 -4.94 -3.63
N VAL A 19 24.15 -4.74 -2.33
CA VAL A 19 24.57 -3.49 -1.68
C VAL A 19 26.10 -3.33 -1.72
N ALA A 20 26.86 -4.40 -1.53
CA ALA A 20 28.32 -4.39 -1.65
C ALA A 20 28.78 -4.01 -3.08
N ASP A 21 28.16 -4.60 -4.11
CA ASP A 21 28.42 -4.26 -5.52
C ASP A 21 28.24 -2.76 -5.80
N VAL A 22 27.17 -2.18 -5.23
CA VAL A 22 26.92 -0.73 -5.37
C VAL A 22 27.99 0.09 -4.65
N LEU A 23 28.41 -0.31 -3.45
CA LEU A 23 29.48 0.35 -2.71
C LEU A 23 30.81 0.30 -3.47
N ASP A 24 31.15 -0.87 -4.04
CA ASP A 24 32.39 -1.07 -4.80
C ASP A 24 32.39 -0.28 -6.11
N SER A 25 31.21 -0.05 -6.72
CA SER A 25 31.07 0.77 -7.92
C SER A 25 31.32 2.27 -7.68
N GLY A 26 31.15 2.73 -6.44
CA GLY A 26 31.20 4.16 -6.08
C GLY A 26 30.00 4.99 -6.58
N GLN A 27 29.02 4.40 -7.30
CA GLN A 27 27.83 5.09 -7.81
C GLN A 27 26.68 5.00 -6.79
N LEU A 28 26.74 5.81 -5.75
CA LEU A 28 25.87 5.66 -4.57
C LEU A 28 24.51 6.35 -4.71
N ALA A 29 24.43 7.41 -5.51
CA ALA A 29 23.21 8.17 -5.75
C ALA A 29 22.36 7.52 -6.86
N ASP A 30 21.48 8.29 -7.48
CA ASP A 30 20.69 7.85 -8.62
C ASP A 30 21.62 7.45 -9.81
N GLY A 31 21.47 6.21 -10.31
CA GLY A 31 22.38 5.66 -11.32
C GLY A 31 21.80 4.42 -12.02
N PRO A 32 22.64 3.69 -12.78
CA PRO A 32 22.19 2.53 -13.59
C PRO A 32 21.43 1.47 -12.81
N VAL A 33 21.82 1.20 -11.55
CA VAL A 33 21.13 0.21 -10.69
C VAL A 33 19.71 0.65 -10.36
N VAL A 34 19.47 1.96 -10.25
CA VAL A 34 18.11 2.48 -10.05
C VAL A 34 17.28 2.28 -11.32
N ARG A 35 17.87 2.54 -12.51
CA ARG A 35 17.20 2.27 -13.81
C ARG A 35 16.85 0.79 -13.97
N GLU A 36 17.77 -0.13 -13.64
CA GLU A 36 17.52 -1.57 -13.64
C GLU A 36 16.35 -1.91 -12.70
N PHE A 37 16.28 -1.31 -11.51
CA PHE A 37 15.20 -1.54 -10.57
C PHE A 37 13.86 -0.97 -11.06
N GLU A 38 13.85 0.21 -11.68
CA GLU A 38 12.66 0.80 -12.30
C GLU A 38 12.10 -0.11 -13.39
N ASP A 39 12.96 -0.58 -14.30
CA ASP A 39 12.57 -1.46 -15.40
C ASP A 39 12.04 -2.81 -14.89
N GLU A 40 12.79 -3.50 -13.99
CA GLU A 40 12.37 -4.80 -13.45
C GLU A 40 11.06 -4.69 -12.61
N PHE A 41 10.85 -3.59 -11.88
CA PHE A 41 9.64 -3.42 -11.10
C PHE A 41 8.43 -3.05 -11.97
N ALA A 42 8.61 -2.20 -12.99
CA ALA A 42 7.57 -1.90 -13.97
C ALA A 42 7.16 -3.19 -14.71
N ASP A 43 8.12 -3.98 -15.18
CA ASP A 43 7.88 -5.28 -15.82
C ASP A 43 7.11 -6.24 -14.89
N TYR A 44 7.47 -6.29 -13.60
CA TYR A 44 6.77 -7.09 -12.60
C TYR A 44 5.30 -6.69 -12.44
N CYS A 45 5.01 -5.40 -12.48
CA CYS A 45 3.64 -4.87 -12.47
C CYS A 45 2.93 -5.03 -13.83
N GLY A 46 3.66 -5.22 -14.92
CA GLY A 46 3.13 -5.21 -16.28
C GLY A 46 2.90 -3.79 -16.83
N ALA A 47 3.55 -2.78 -16.24
CA ALA A 47 3.50 -1.39 -16.67
C ALA A 47 4.67 -1.05 -17.61
N ALA A 48 4.50 -0.04 -18.48
CA ALA A 48 5.51 0.35 -19.46
C ALA A 48 6.67 1.16 -18.84
N HIS A 49 6.45 1.88 -17.73
CA HIS A 49 7.43 2.79 -17.14
C HIS A 49 7.41 2.71 -15.62
N GLY A 50 8.60 2.77 -15.01
CA GLY A 50 8.82 2.95 -13.58
C GLY A 50 9.63 4.22 -13.30
N VAL A 51 9.30 4.94 -12.23
CA VAL A 51 10.09 6.07 -11.72
C VAL A 51 10.28 5.91 -10.22
N ALA A 52 11.50 5.61 -9.81
CA ALA A 52 11.83 5.38 -8.41
C ALA A 52 11.88 6.69 -7.61
N THR A 53 11.40 6.64 -6.38
CA THR A 53 11.31 7.78 -5.48
C THR A 53 11.90 7.47 -4.11
N ALA A 54 12.20 8.51 -3.33
CA ALA A 54 12.81 8.38 -2.00
C ALA A 54 11.95 7.62 -0.98
N ASN A 55 10.63 7.60 -1.14
CA ASN A 55 9.67 6.89 -0.30
C ASN A 55 8.27 6.90 -0.94
N GLY A 56 7.31 6.17 -0.36
CA GLY A 56 5.94 6.08 -0.89
C GLY A 56 5.17 7.40 -0.88
N THR A 57 5.40 8.29 0.08
CA THR A 57 4.78 9.63 0.09
C THR A 57 5.26 10.47 -1.09
N ALA A 58 6.57 10.40 -1.39
CA ALA A 58 7.15 11.03 -2.57
C ALA A 58 6.59 10.44 -3.86
N ALA A 59 6.34 9.11 -3.92
CA ALA A 59 5.70 8.48 -5.07
C ALA A 59 4.29 9.04 -5.32
N LEU A 60 3.46 9.11 -4.28
CA LEU A 60 2.10 9.66 -4.37
C LEU A 60 2.10 11.12 -4.81
N GLN A 61 2.94 11.97 -4.20
CA GLN A 61 3.08 13.36 -4.61
C GLN A 61 3.53 13.45 -6.06
N THR A 62 4.54 12.66 -6.45
CA THR A 62 5.10 12.67 -7.81
C THR A 62 4.04 12.28 -8.85
N ALA A 63 3.24 11.24 -8.58
CA ALA A 63 2.20 10.78 -9.50
C ALA A 63 1.09 11.84 -9.68
N LEU A 64 0.62 12.45 -8.57
CA LEU A 64 -0.37 13.50 -8.60
C LEU A 64 0.12 14.72 -9.40
N GLU A 65 1.31 15.23 -9.09
CA GLU A 65 1.93 16.34 -9.83
C GLU A 65 2.14 16.00 -11.32
N ALA A 66 2.59 14.77 -11.61
CA ALA A 66 2.79 14.31 -12.98
C ALA A 66 1.47 14.13 -13.75
N ALA A 67 0.38 13.82 -13.06
CA ALA A 67 -0.98 13.81 -13.62
C ALA A 67 -1.58 15.21 -13.80
N GLY A 68 -0.88 16.27 -13.33
CA GLY A 68 -1.32 17.65 -13.47
C GLY A 68 -2.20 18.15 -12.32
N ILE A 69 -2.28 17.39 -11.23
CA ILE A 69 -3.07 17.75 -10.05
C ILE A 69 -2.35 18.79 -9.21
N GLY A 70 -3.04 19.88 -8.86
CA GLY A 70 -2.43 21.00 -8.14
C GLY A 70 -3.41 21.92 -7.43
N ALA A 71 -3.00 23.16 -7.25
CA ALA A 71 -3.78 24.15 -6.52
C ALA A 71 -5.11 24.48 -7.23
N GLY A 72 -6.20 24.32 -6.50
CA GLY A 72 -7.56 24.52 -7.00
C GLY A 72 -8.30 23.20 -7.25
N ASP A 73 -7.58 22.11 -7.34
CA ASP A 73 -8.15 20.78 -7.58
C ASP A 73 -8.60 20.11 -6.28
N THR A 74 -9.59 19.26 -6.41
CA THR A 74 -10.04 18.35 -5.36
C THR A 74 -9.74 16.90 -5.76
N VAL A 75 -9.24 16.11 -4.80
CA VAL A 75 -8.99 14.67 -4.98
C VAL A 75 -9.81 13.88 -4.00
N VAL A 76 -10.62 12.93 -4.51
CA VAL A 76 -11.41 12.03 -3.66
C VAL A 76 -10.52 10.86 -3.20
N THR A 77 -10.49 10.62 -1.89
CA THR A 77 -9.70 9.52 -1.29
C THR A 77 -10.40 8.93 -0.06
N THR A 78 -9.80 7.91 0.55
CA THR A 78 -10.33 7.21 1.73
C THR A 78 -10.00 7.94 3.04
N PRO A 79 -10.89 7.92 4.05
CA PRO A 79 -10.58 8.38 5.40
C PRO A 79 -9.71 7.38 6.19
N LEU A 80 -9.72 6.09 5.81
CA LEU A 80 -9.01 5.01 6.48
C LEU A 80 -7.80 4.56 5.66
N SER A 81 -6.67 5.16 5.93
CA SER A 81 -5.37 4.83 5.35
C SER A 81 -4.25 5.42 6.20
N PHE A 82 -3.00 5.15 5.82
CA PHE A 82 -1.87 5.94 6.30
C PHE A 82 -2.00 7.39 5.79
N VAL A 83 -1.64 8.34 6.65
CA VAL A 83 -1.83 9.76 6.38
C VAL A 83 -1.19 10.25 5.08
N SER A 84 -0.21 9.53 4.53
CA SER A 84 0.48 9.87 3.28
C SER A 84 -0.45 10.00 2.08
N SER A 85 -1.54 9.20 2.00
CA SER A 85 -2.52 9.30 0.91
C SER A 85 -3.10 10.71 0.81
N ALA A 86 -3.50 11.31 1.94
CA ALA A 86 -4.03 12.68 1.96
C ALA A 86 -2.93 13.75 2.04
N ASN A 87 -1.78 13.48 2.69
CA ASN A 87 -0.66 14.41 2.72
C ASN A 87 -0.14 14.70 1.31
N ALA A 88 -0.01 13.69 0.46
CA ALA A 88 0.45 13.87 -0.92
C ALA A 88 -0.46 14.83 -1.71
N ILE A 89 -1.78 14.70 -1.55
CA ILE A 89 -2.76 15.62 -2.15
C ILE A 89 -2.49 17.06 -1.68
N ARG A 90 -2.32 17.26 -0.38
CA ARG A 90 -2.06 18.60 0.18
C ARG A 90 -0.70 19.16 -0.23
N LEU A 91 0.32 18.32 -0.37
CA LEU A 91 1.65 18.72 -0.82
C LEU A 91 1.65 19.21 -2.28
N CYS A 92 0.75 18.70 -3.11
CA CYS A 92 0.52 19.22 -4.46
C CYS A 92 -0.30 20.53 -4.47
N GLY A 93 -0.79 20.99 -3.32
CA GLY A 93 -1.67 22.19 -3.22
C GLY A 93 -3.14 21.88 -3.46
N ALA A 94 -3.50 20.65 -3.78
CA ALA A 94 -4.87 20.18 -3.95
C ALA A 94 -5.59 19.94 -2.61
N ARG A 95 -6.90 19.75 -2.64
CA ARG A 95 -7.74 19.49 -1.48
C ARG A 95 -8.20 18.05 -1.44
N PRO A 96 -7.93 17.26 -0.37
CA PRO A 96 -8.54 15.95 -0.20
C PRO A 96 -10.03 16.10 0.17
N VAL A 97 -10.85 15.22 -0.40
CA VAL A 97 -12.23 14.97 0.02
C VAL A 97 -12.36 13.48 0.31
N PHE A 98 -12.95 13.14 1.46
CA PHE A 98 -13.01 11.78 1.94
C PHE A 98 -14.36 11.15 1.62
N ALA A 99 -14.35 10.08 0.84
CA ALA A 99 -15.49 9.19 0.63
C ALA A 99 -15.48 8.05 1.65
N ASP A 100 -16.65 7.53 2.04
CA ASP A 100 -16.74 6.41 2.97
C ASP A 100 -16.18 5.12 2.35
N ILE A 101 -16.06 4.09 3.14
CA ILE A 101 -15.48 2.79 2.76
C ILE A 101 -16.56 1.70 2.67
N ASP A 102 -16.30 0.68 1.87
CA ASP A 102 -17.02 -0.58 1.97
C ASP A 102 -16.67 -1.31 3.26
N GLU A 103 -17.69 -1.72 4.02
CA GLU A 103 -17.51 -2.33 5.35
C GLU A 103 -16.78 -3.67 5.32
N ARG A 104 -16.83 -4.40 4.21
CA ARG A 104 -16.26 -5.75 4.09
C ARG A 104 -14.81 -5.74 3.64
N THR A 105 -14.46 -4.76 2.80
CA THR A 105 -13.14 -4.66 2.15
C THR A 105 -12.28 -3.55 2.73
N TYR A 106 -12.88 -2.60 3.43
CA TYR A 106 -12.25 -1.38 3.98
C TYR A 106 -11.65 -0.45 2.93
N THR A 107 -11.85 -0.75 1.64
CA THR A 107 -11.43 0.11 0.53
C THR A 107 -12.52 1.13 0.22
N LEU A 108 -12.22 2.15 -0.60
CA LEU A 108 -13.19 3.15 -1.03
C LEU A 108 -14.49 2.49 -1.53
N ASP A 109 -15.63 2.99 -1.07
CA ASP A 109 -16.95 2.64 -1.59
C ASP A 109 -17.21 3.45 -2.89
N PRO A 110 -17.35 2.79 -4.06
CA PRO A 110 -17.61 3.49 -5.30
C PRO A 110 -18.90 4.31 -5.31
N ASP A 111 -19.94 3.88 -4.60
CA ASP A 111 -21.20 4.62 -4.52
C ASP A 111 -21.02 5.93 -3.74
N ALA A 112 -20.20 5.92 -2.69
CA ALA A 112 -19.83 7.13 -1.96
C ALA A 112 -18.94 8.08 -2.80
N VAL A 113 -18.04 7.52 -3.62
CA VAL A 113 -17.21 8.29 -4.56
C VAL A 113 -18.10 8.96 -5.60
N GLU A 114 -18.98 8.21 -6.27
CA GLU A 114 -19.89 8.71 -7.30
C GLU A 114 -20.78 9.85 -6.79
N ALA A 115 -21.33 9.71 -5.56
CA ALA A 115 -22.14 10.75 -4.93
C ALA A 115 -21.36 12.06 -4.71
N ILE A 116 -20.08 11.98 -4.36
CA ILE A 116 -19.23 13.19 -4.20
C ILE A 116 -18.93 13.83 -5.55
N VAL A 117 -18.53 13.03 -6.53
CA VAL A 117 -18.17 13.51 -7.87
C VAL A 117 -19.37 14.14 -8.57
N ALA A 118 -20.56 13.53 -8.49
CA ALA A 118 -21.78 14.08 -9.07
C ALA A 118 -22.24 15.41 -8.45
N ALA A 119 -21.81 15.70 -7.22
CA ALA A 119 -22.19 16.91 -6.49
C ALA A 119 -21.16 18.05 -6.59
N ARG A 120 -20.04 17.87 -7.33
CA ARG A 120 -18.90 18.79 -7.34
C ARG A 120 -18.26 18.90 -8.71
N ASP A 121 -18.00 20.13 -9.15
CA ASP A 121 -17.35 20.42 -10.45
C ASP A 121 -15.82 20.61 -10.33
N ASP A 122 -15.26 20.57 -9.08
CA ASP A 122 -13.84 20.82 -8.81
C ASP A 122 -13.03 19.53 -8.54
N VAL A 123 -13.63 18.36 -8.71
CA VAL A 123 -12.92 17.07 -8.57
C VAL A 123 -12.08 16.84 -9.83
N ALA A 124 -10.79 16.58 -9.62
CA ALA A 124 -9.84 16.34 -10.71
C ALA A 124 -9.28 14.90 -10.69
N ALA A 125 -9.33 14.19 -9.54
CA ALA A 125 -8.82 12.85 -9.44
C ALA A 125 -9.53 12.01 -8.36
N ILE A 126 -9.43 10.69 -8.53
CA ILE A 126 -9.74 9.68 -7.51
C ILE A 126 -8.43 9.00 -7.12
N LEU A 127 -8.16 8.92 -5.79
CA LEU A 127 -7.00 8.23 -5.23
C LEU A 127 -7.47 7.06 -4.34
N PRO A 128 -7.81 5.89 -4.90
CA PRO A 128 -8.12 4.69 -4.13
C PRO A 128 -6.87 4.13 -3.46
N VAL A 129 -7.05 3.57 -2.27
CA VAL A 129 -6.01 2.84 -1.55
C VAL A 129 -6.32 1.35 -1.58
N HIS A 130 -5.36 0.54 -1.99
CA HIS A 130 -5.43 -0.93 -1.93
C HIS A 130 -5.06 -1.40 -0.53
N LEU A 131 -5.95 -1.12 0.42
CA LEU A 131 -5.69 -1.24 1.85
C LEU A 131 -5.43 -2.70 2.25
N TYR A 132 -4.46 -2.90 3.13
CA TYR A 132 -4.01 -4.21 3.65
C TYR A 132 -3.50 -5.18 2.58
N GLY A 133 -3.47 -4.77 1.31
CA GLY A 133 -3.05 -5.59 0.17
C GLY A 133 -4.20 -6.17 -0.64
N LEU A 134 -5.44 -5.68 -0.41
CA LEU A 134 -6.61 -5.99 -1.22
C LEU A 134 -6.86 -4.85 -2.23
N PRO A 135 -6.98 -5.15 -3.53
CA PRO A 135 -7.36 -4.13 -4.51
C PRO A 135 -8.72 -3.50 -4.19
N ALA A 136 -8.84 -2.19 -4.35
CA ALA A 136 -10.13 -1.50 -4.34
C ALA A 136 -11.03 -1.98 -5.49
N GLU A 137 -12.31 -1.56 -5.52
CA GLU A 137 -13.24 -1.88 -6.61
C GLU A 137 -12.91 -1.07 -7.87
N MET A 138 -11.77 -1.43 -8.50
CA MET A 138 -11.20 -0.63 -9.58
C MET A 138 -12.08 -0.54 -10.81
N GLY A 139 -12.87 -1.58 -11.10
CA GLY A 139 -13.80 -1.56 -12.25
C GLY A 139 -14.79 -0.41 -12.16
N ARG A 140 -15.49 -0.30 -11.02
CA ARG A 140 -16.44 0.79 -10.76
C ARG A 140 -15.76 2.16 -10.67
N LEU A 141 -14.61 2.23 -10.00
CA LEU A 141 -13.85 3.47 -9.87
C LEU A 141 -13.33 3.98 -11.22
N ALA A 142 -12.89 3.08 -12.10
CA ALA A 142 -12.46 3.43 -13.47
C ALA A 142 -13.64 3.90 -14.34
N ASP A 143 -14.83 3.31 -14.18
CA ASP A 143 -16.02 3.77 -14.86
C ASP A 143 -16.41 5.18 -14.45
N ILE A 144 -16.39 5.48 -13.14
CA ILE A 144 -16.63 6.82 -12.60
C ILE A 144 -15.57 7.81 -13.12
N ALA A 145 -14.28 7.45 -13.02
CA ALA A 145 -13.20 8.31 -13.50
C ALA A 145 -13.37 8.67 -14.99
N ARG A 146 -13.75 7.69 -15.82
CA ARG A 146 -13.99 7.90 -17.25
C ARG A 146 -15.22 8.75 -17.52
N GLU A 147 -16.33 8.55 -16.78
CA GLU A 147 -17.58 9.29 -16.95
C GLU A 147 -17.40 10.79 -16.63
N TYR A 148 -16.59 11.10 -15.62
CA TYR A 148 -16.39 12.46 -15.14
C TYR A 148 -15.06 13.08 -15.58
N ASP A 149 -14.29 12.43 -16.46
CA ASP A 149 -12.98 12.89 -16.96
C ASP A 149 -11.97 13.18 -15.84
N LEU A 150 -11.83 12.25 -14.90
CA LEU A 150 -10.98 12.34 -13.73
C LEU A 150 -9.74 11.47 -13.86
N ALA A 151 -8.61 11.92 -13.33
CA ALA A 151 -7.44 11.05 -13.15
C ALA A 151 -7.70 9.97 -12.09
N LEU A 152 -7.22 8.75 -12.35
CA LEU A 152 -7.31 7.62 -11.42
C LEU A 152 -5.91 7.19 -11.00
N ILE A 153 -5.52 7.50 -9.76
CA ILE A 153 -4.17 7.24 -9.24
C ILE A 153 -4.25 6.19 -8.12
N GLU A 154 -3.60 5.04 -8.31
CA GLU A 154 -3.61 3.95 -7.33
C GLU A 154 -2.62 4.22 -6.19
N ASP A 155 -3.07 4.25 -4.93
CA ASP A 155 -2.18 4.08 -3.78
C ASP A 155 -2.00 2.56 -3.53
N ALA A 156 -0.97 2.00 -4.15
CA ALA A 156 -0.62 0.59 -4.11
C ALA A 156 0.47 0.29 -3.06
N ALA A 157 0.73 1.22 -2.12
CA ALA A 157 1.79 1.10 -1.12
C ALA A 157 1.71 -0.18 -0.26
N GLN A 158 0.59 -0.87 -0.27
CA GLN A 158 0.33 -2.11 0.49
C GLN A 158 0.00 -3.32 -0.41
N ALA A 159 0.07 -3.18 -1.75
CA ALA A 159 -0.54 -4.15 -2.66
C ALA A 159 0.42 -4.70 -3.75
N HIS A 160 1.72 -4.81 -3.42
CA HIS A 160 2.74 -5.36 -4.32
C HIS A 160 2.38 -6.77 -4.82
N GLY A 161 2.03 -6.91 -6.09
CA GLY A 161 1.65 -8.17 -6.72
C GLY A 161 0.21 -8.63 -6.45
N ALA A 162 -0.66 -7.74 -5.95
CA ALA A 162 -2.10 -7.95 -5.94
C ALA A 162 -2.67 -7.85 -7.37
N THR A 163 -3.82 -8.48 -7.62
CA THR A 163 -4.48 -8.41 -8.93
C THR A 163 -5.97 -8.16 -8.80
N TYR A 164 -6.53 -7.47 -9.78
CA TYR A 164 -7.97 -7.22 -9.96
C TYR A 164 -8.39 -7.72 -11.33
N GLU A 165 -9.36 -8.66 -11.38
CA GLU A 165 -9.84 -9.30 -12.62
C GLU A 165 -8.69 -9.86 -13.52
N GLY A 166 -7.62 -10.31 -12.86
CA GLY A 166 -6.42 -10.85 -13.51
C GLY A 166 -5.39 -9.81 -13.96
N ALA A 167 -5.71 -8.52 -13.95
CA ALA A 167 -4.75 -7.45 -14.19
C ALA A 167 -3.99 -7.10 -12.90
N SER A 168 -2.71 -6.75 -13.02
CA SER A 168 -1.88 -6.37 -11.86
C SER A 168 -2.28 -4.99 -11.32
N VAL A 169 -2.30 -4.87 -9.99
CA VAL A 169 -2.25 -3.55 -9.35
C VAL A 169 -0.99 -2.82 -9.82
N GLY A 170 -1.17 -1.59 -10.23
CA GLY A 170 -0.13 -0.81 -10.91
C GLY A 170 -0.48 -0.48 -12.36
N THR A 171 -1.50 -1.15 -12.94
CA THR A 171 -1.93 -0.96 -14.33
C THR A 171 -3.44 -0.72 -14.45
N LEU A 172 -4.10 -0.40 -13.34
CA LEU A 172 -5.57 -0.27 -13.27
C LEU A 172 -6.04 1.19 -13.34
N GLY A 173 -5.13 2.14 -13.10
CA GLY A 173 -5.34 3.58 -13.22
C GLY A 173 -4.33 4.22 -14.17
N ASP A 174 -4.29 5.57 -14.21
CA ASP A 174 -3.33 6.33 -15.02
C ASP A 174 -1.90 6.21 -14.48
N ALA A 175 -1.75 6.05 -13.16
CA ALA A 175 -0.48 5.76 -12.48
C ALA A 175 -0.75 5.05 -11.15
N ALA A 176 0.25 4.33 -10.66
CA ALA A 176 0.22 3.72 -9.33
C ALA A 176 1.47 4.00 -8.53
N CYS A 177 1.31 4.04 -7.20
CA CYS A 177 2.35 4.43 -6.26
C CYS A 177 2.63 3.31 -5.26
N PHE A 178 3.88 2.88 -5.17
CA PHE A 178 4.33 1.83 -4.26
C PHE A 178 5.25 2.39 -3.18
N SER A 179 5.34 1.69 -2.06
CA SER A 179 6.23 1.99 -0.94
C SER A 179 7.09 0.79 -0.62
N PHE A 180 8.38 1.01 -0.40
CA PHE A 180 9.32 -0.04 -0.01
C PHE A 180 9.81 0.12 1.44
N TYR A 181 8.96 0.68 2.31
CA TYR A 181 9.22 0.76 3.75
C TYR A 181 9.40 -0.65 4.36
N PRO A 182 10.18 -0.85 5.43
CA PRO A 182 10.55 -2.18 5.95
C PRO A 182 9.40 -3.13 6.25
N THR A 183 8.22 -2.63 6.61
CA THR A 183 7.07 -3.50 6.89
C THR A 183 6.32 -3.95 5.64
N LYS A 184 6.62 -3.40 4.45
CA LYS A 184 5.94 -3.74 3.20
C LYS A 184 6.31 -5.15 2.71
N ASN A 185 5.58 -5.65 1.72
CA ASN A 185 5.78 -7.01 1.21
C ASN A 185 7.17 -7.22 0.59
N MET A 186 7.85 -6.15 0.17
CA MET A 186 9.29 -6.05 -0.10
C MET A 186 9.82 -4.72 0.40
N THR A 187 11.11 -4.60 0.64
CA THR A 187 11.70 -3.37 1.20
C THR A 187 13.01 -2.97 0.52
N THR A 188 13.24 -1.65 0.51
CA THR A 188 14.54 -1.03 0.20
C THR A 188 15.10 -0.22 1.39
N GLY A 189 14.55 -0.44 2.61
CA GLY A 189 14.79 0.40 3.78
C GLY A 189 13.88 1.62 3.75
N GLU A 190 14.13 2.55 2.87
CA GLU A 190 13.23 3.59 2.40
C GLU A 190 13.21 3.57 0.88
N GLY A 191 12.06 3.86 0.27
CA GLY A 191 11.89 3.91 -1.16
C GLY A 191 10.42 3.91 -1.57
N GLY A 192 10.20 4.27 -2.81
CA GLY A 192 8.91 4.21 -3.48
C GLY A 192 9.10 4.08 -4.99
N MET A 193 7.99 3.85 -5.70
CA MET A 193 7.96 3.77 -7.15
C MET A 193 6.64 4.33 -7.66
N VAL A 194 6.70 5.11 -8.72
CA VAL A 194 5.56 5.39 -9.59
C VAL A 194 5.64 4.46 -10.78
N VAL A 195 4.57 3.76 -11.13
CA VAL A 195 4.47 3.01 -12.39
C VAL A 195 3.32 3.55 -13.22
N THR A 196 3.45 3.55 -14.56
CA THR A 196 2.44 4.05 -15.49
C THR A 196 2.69 3.53 -16.90
N ASP A 197 1.63 3.45 -17.70
CA ASP A 197 1.72 3.21 -19.16
C ASP A 197 1.80 4.52 -19.95
N ASP A 198 1.50 5.67 -19.33
CA ASP A 198 1.56 6.98 -19.97
C ASP A 198 2.99 7.54 -19.92
N ARG A 199 3.62 7.62 -21.10
CA ARG A 199 4.97 8.20 -21.28
C ARG A 199 5.06 9.65 -20.77
N GLY A 200 3.99 10.44 -20.97
CA GLY A 200 3.96 11.84 -20.53
C GLY A 200 3.96 11.95 -19.00
N ILE A 201 3.22 11.08 -18.29
CA ILE A 201 3.27 10.99 -16.82
C ILE A 201 4.67 10.56 -16.38
N ALA A 202 5.24 9.52 -16.98
CA ALA A 202 6.58 9.04 -16.65
C ALA A 202 7.65 10.13 -16.81
N ASP A 203 7.63 10.86 -17.93
CA ASP A 203 8.60 11.94 -18.21
C ASP A 203 8.45 13.11 -17.22
N ARG A 204 7.22 13.50 -16.86
CA ARG A 204 6.96 14.53 -15.83
C ARG A 204 7.40 14.06 -14.46
N ALA A 205 7.10 12.81 -14.09
CA ALA A 205 7.51 12.19 -12.83
C ALA A 205 9.03 12.16 -12.68
N ALA A 206 9.76 11.70 -13.70
CA ALA A 206 11.22 11.67 -13.72
C ALA A 206 11.85 13.06 -13.56
N ARG A 207 11.25 14.09 -14.18
CA ARG A 207 11.69 15.49 -14.00
C ARG A 207 11.40 15.99 -12.59
N PHE A 208 10.20 15.72 -12.06
CA PHE A 208 9.78 16.18 -10.74
C PHE A 208 10.68 15.65 -9.61
N VAL A 209 11.04 14.37 -9.63
CA VAL A 209 11.93 13.78 -8.62
C VAL A 209 13.38 14.27 -8.73
N ASN A 210 13.77 14.86 -9.85
CA ASN A 210 15.15 15.31 -10.15
C ASN A 210 15.22 16.79 -10.51
N HIS A 211 14.73 17.66 -9.63
CA HIS A 211 14.86 19.13 -9.72
C HIS A 211 14.25 19.76 -10.99
N GLY A 212 13.33 19.09 -11.69
CA GLY A 212 12.77 19.54 -12.96
C GLY A 212 13.77 19.51 -14.13
N ARG A 213 14.82 18.71 -14.02
CA ARG A 213 15.90 18.62 -15.01
C ARG A 213 15.41 17.95 -16.29
N ALA A 214 15.69 18.57 -17.43
CA ALA A 214 15.48 17.97 -18.75
C ALA A 214 16.50 16.83 -19.01
N ASP A 215 16.15 15.94 -19.93
CA ASP A 215 17.11 14.94 -20.42
C ASP A 215 18.33 15.62 -21.04
N ALA A 216 19.51 15.09 -20.72
CA ALA A 216 20.80 15.72 -21.11
C ALA A 216 20.99 15.84 -22.63
N ASP A 217 20.37 14.93 -23.39
CA ASP A 217 20.48 14.86 -24.84
C ASP A 217 19.60 15.92 -25.55
N GLU A 218 18.53 16.41 -24.93
CA GLU A 218 17.66 17.39 -25.56
C GLU A 218 18.04 18.85 -25.26
N HIS A 219 18.41 19.16 -24.01
CA HIS A 219 18.57 20.55 -23.56
C HIS A 219 19.82 20.80 -22.70
N GLY A 220 20.73 19.85 -22.57
CA GLY A 220 21.92 19.97 -21.73
C GLY A 220 21.58 20.06 -20.23
N TYR A 221 22.28 20.92 -19.48
CA TYR A 221 22.05 21.11 -18.05
C TYR A 221 20.97 22.20 -17.82
N GLN A 222 19.71 21.89 -18.13
CA GLN A 222 18.58 22.81 -17.94
C GLN A 222 17.52 22.24 -17.01
N HIS A 223 16.87 23.10 -16.23
CA HIS A 223 15.72 22.80 -15.40
C HIS A 223 14.49 23.42 -16.06
N VAL A 224 13.65 22.60 -16.66
CA VAL A 224 12.49 23.02 -17.49
C VAL A 224 11.20 23.14 -16.71
N SER A 225 11.18 22.65 -15.46
CA SER A 225 10.10 22.77 -14.51
C SER A 225 10.62 22.91 -13.08
N VAL A 226 9.75 23.27 -12.15
CA VAL A 226 10.07 23.13 -10.72
C VAL A 226 10.00 21.66 -10.34
N GLY A 227 10.97 21.17 -9.56
CA GLY A 227 11.00 19.80 -9.09
C GLY A 227 11.74 19.71 -7.75
N HIS A 228 11.78 18.51 -7.23
CA HIS A 228 12.36 18.18 -5.93
C HIS A 228 13.60 17.30 -6.05
N ASN A 229 14.25 17.03 -4.94
CA ASN A 229 15.25 15.97 -4.81
C ASN A 229 14.62 14.78 -4.08
N LEU A 230 13.87 13.97 -4.84
CA LEU A 230 13.14 12.81 -4.34
C LEU A 230 13.64 11.49 -4.96
N ARG A 231 14.86 11.50 -5.50
CA ARG A 231 15.46 10.33 -6.15
C ARG A 231 15.73 9.20 -5.16
N LEU A 232 15.58 7.96 -5.62
CA LEU A 232 16.06 6.78 -4.92
C LEU A 232 17.60 6.70 -5.01
N THR A 233 18.23 6.13 -3.99
CA THR A 233 19.68 5.86 -4.03
C THR A 233 19.97 4.53 -4.73
N SER A 234 21.17 4.38 -5.35
CA SER A 234 21.60 3.10 -5.92
C SER A 234 21.69 1.99 -4.88
N LEU A 235 22.01 2.31 -3.60
CA LEU A 235 22.01 1.34 -2.50
C LEU A 235 20.60 0.74 -2.30
N ALA A 236 19.59 1.59 -2.28
CA ALA A 236 18.19 1.16 -2.18
C ALA A 236 17.73 0.40 -3.44
N GLY A 237 18.15 0.84 -4.63
CA GLY A 237 17.90 0.14 -5.90
C GLY A 237 18.48 -1.28 -5.90
N GLY A 238 19.76 -1.44 -5.48
CA GLY A 238 20.40 -2.75 -5.37
C GLY A 238 19.67 -3.68 -4.38
N LEU A 239 19.27 -3.16 -3.24
CA LEU A 239 18.43 -3.88 -2.26
C LEU A 239 17.09 -4.29 -2.88
N GLY A 240 16.43 -3.36 -3.60
CA GLY A 240 15.15 -3.57 -4.27
C GLY A 240 15.18 -4.70 -5.29
N LEU A 241 16.21 -4.77 -6.12
CA LEU A 241 16.41 -5.86 -7.10
C LEU A 241 16.50 -7.24 -6.44
N ALA A 242 17.19 -7.36 -5.30
CA ALA A 242 17.26 -8.61 -4.57
C ALA A 242 15.90 -8.99 -3.94
N GLN A 243 15.21 -8.03 -3.36
CA GLN A 243 13.90 -8.21 -2.72
C GLN A 243 12.79 -8.53 -3.74
N LEU A 244 12.79 -7.88 -4.90
CA LEU A 244 11.81 -8.11 -5.96
C LEU A 244 11.76 -9.59 -6.40
N ARG A 245 12.90 -10.26 -6.46
CA ARG A 245 13.00 -11.69 -6.81
C ARG A 245 12.37 -12.62 -5.76
N LYS A 246 12.28 -12.16 -4.51
CA LYS A 246 11.65 -12.92 -3.41
C LYS A 246 10.16 -12.64 -3.29
N LEU A 247 9.68 -11.50 -3.80
CA LEU A 247 8.32 -11.01 -3.62
C LEU A 247 7.22 -12.03 -3.98
N PRO A 248 7.28 -12.77 -5.10
CA PRO A 248 6.27 -13.79 -5.41
C PRO A 248 6.19 -14.89 -4.33
N THR A 249 7.33 -15.35 -3.82
CA THR A 249 7.40 -16.34 -2.74
C THR A 249 6.86 -15.79 -1.43
N TYR A 250 7.18 -14.52 -1.11
CA TYR A 250 6.67 -13.86 0.09
C TYR A 250 5.15 -13.72 0.05
N ASN A 251 4.59 -13.32 -1.09
CA ASN A 251 3.13 -13.22 -1.27
C ASN A 251 2.45 -14.59 -1.18
N ALA A 252 3.05 -15.64 -1.76
CA ALA A 252 2.52 -16.98 -1.65
C ALA A 252 2.50 -17.44 -0.17
N ARG A 253 3.57 -17.20 0.59
CA ARG A 253 3.63 -17.55 2.01
C ARG A 253 2.64 -16.75 2.86
N ARG A 254 2.49 -15.43 2.62
CA ARG A 254 1.48 -14.60 3.30
C ARG A 254 0.06 -15.12 3.05
N ARG A 255 -0.25 -15.52 1.83
CA ARG A 255 -1.55 -16.10 1.49
C ARG A 255 -1.80 -17.43 2.21
N ALA A 256 -0.82 -18.33 2.21
CA ALA A 256 -0.92 -19.60 2.94
C ALA A 256 -1.12 -19.38 4.45
N ASN A 257 -0.39 -18.43 5.06
CA ASN A 257 -0.58 -18.06 6.46
C ASN A 257 -2.00 -17.49 6.70
N ALA A 258 -2.49 -16.63 5.80
CA ALA A 258 -3.82 -16.04 5.88
C ALA A 258 -4.94 -17.10 5.74
N GLU A 259 -4.78 -18.07 4.84
CA GLU A 259 -5.71 -19.20 4.68
C GLU A 259 -5.80 -20.01 5.98
N ARG A 260 -4.66 -20.33 6.60
CA ARG A 260 -4.61 -21.06 7.88
C ARG A 260 -5.21 -20.24 9.04
N LEU A 261 -4.90 -18.95 9.13
CA LEU A 261 -5.52 -18.06 10.12
C LEU A 261 -7.05 -18.03 9.95
N SER A 262 -7.51 -17.92 8.70
CA SER A 262 -8.96 -17.87 8.41
C SER A 262 -9.65 -19.19 8.73
N ALA A 263 -9.02 -20.33 8.40
CA ALA A 263 -9.55 -21.66 8.73
C ALA A 263 -9.64 -21.86 10.24
N GLY A 264 -8.57 -21.50 10.97
CA GLY A 264 -8.53 -21.70 12.43
C GLY A 264 -9.43 -20.75 13.22
N LEU A 265 -9.78 -19.58 12.65
CA LEU A 265 -10.66 -18.58 13.28
C LEU A 265 -12.12 -18.63 12.79
N ALA A 266 -12.46 -19.57 11.87
CA ALA A 266 -13.78 -19.64 11.25
C ALA A 266 -14.91 -19.84 12.29
N ASP A 267 -14.62 -20.56 13.37
CA ASP A 267 -15.58 -20.89 14.44
C ASP A 267 -15.54 -19.90 15.62
N VAL A 268 -14.94 -18.71 15.45
CA VAL A 268 -14.90 -17.61 16.43
C VAL A 268 -15.81 -16.48 15.95
N PRO A 269 -17.12 -16.51 16.24
CA PRO A 269 -18.11 -15.56 15.70
C PRO A 269 -17.94 -14.13 16.22
N GLU A 270 -17.18 -13.91 17.28
CA GLU A 270 -16.84 -12.61 17.83
C GLU A 270 -15.84 -11.84 16.93
N VAL A 271 -15.22 -12.55 15.97
CA VAL A 271 -14.23 -12.01 15.04
C VAL A 271 -14.78 -11.99 13.62
N THR A 272 -14.70 -10.85 12.95
CA THR A 272 -14.94 -10.75 11.50
C THR A 272 -13.63 -10.90 10.77
N LEU A 273 -13.52 -11.91 9.92
CA LEU A 273 -12.31 -12.21 9.14
C LEU A 273 -12.19 -11.32 7.90
N PRO A 274 -10.96 -11.09 7.39
CA PRO A 274 -10.77 -10.40 6.13
C PRO A 274 -11.42 -11.16 4.97
N THR A 275 -11.91 -10.44 3.97
CA THR A 275 -12.54 -11.01 2.79
C THR A 275 -11.67 -10.84 1.55
N GLU A 276 -11.75 -11.83 0.65
CA GLU A 276 -11.17 -11.76 -0.70
C GLU A 276 -12.32 -11.93 -1.70
N PRO A 277 -12.92 -10.82 -2.21
CA PRO A 277 -13.99 -10.89 -3.19
C PRO A 277 -13.52 -11.55 -4.49
N ALA A 278 -14.44 -12.22 -5.21
CA ALA A 278 -14.15 -12.81 -6.50
C ALA A 278 -13.50 -11.79 -7.45
N GLY A 279 -12.51 -12.22 -8.22
CA GLY A 279 -11.75 -11.38 -9.13
C GLY A 279 -10.65 -10.53 -8.48
N ARG A 280 -10.55 -10.48 -7.14
CA ARG A 280 -9.54 -9.69 -6.43
C ARG A 280 -8.57 -10.60 -5.70
N ARG A 281 -7.28 -10.56 -6.05
CA ARG A 281 -6.24 -11.32 -5.37
C ARG A 281 -5.59 -10.51 -4.25
N HIS A 282 -5.86 -10.88 -3.01
CA HIS A 282 -5.27 -10.28 -1.82
C HIS A 282 -3.84 -10.76 -1.60
N VAL A 283 -2.88 -9.87 -1.31
CA VAL A 283 -1.48 -10.23 -0.98
C VAL A 283 -1.18 -10.20 0.51
N TYR A 284 -2.17 -9.94 1.33
CA TYR A 284 -2.11 -9.91 2.79
C TYR A 284 -0.85 -9.20 3.32
N HIS A 285 -0.71 -7.93 2.90
CA HIS A 285 0.24 -7.03 3.57
C HIS A 285 -0.05 -7.01 5.07
N GLN A 286 -1.34 -6.96 5.42
CA GLN A 286 -1.84 -7.17 6.77
C GLN A 286 -2.96 -8.22 6.75
N TYR A 287 -3.04 -9.03 7.79
CA TYR A 287 -4.20 -9.87 8.08
C TYR A 287 -5.02 -9.15 9.16
N THR A 288 -6.00 -8.39 8.74
CA THR A 288 -6.78 -7.52 9.62
C THR A 288 -8.14 -8.12 9.90
N ILE A 289 -8.38 -8.42 11.17
CA ILE A 289 -9.68 -8.84 11.70
C ILE A 289 -10.42 -7.67 12.33
N ARG A 290 -11.72 -7.83 12.57
CA ARG A 290 -12.54 -6.89 13.33
C ARG A 290 -13.15 -7.55 14.55
N CYS A 291 -13.11 -6.89 15.69
CA CYS A 291 -13.77 -7.29 16.93
C CYS A 291 -14.15 -6.07 17.78
N THR A 292 -15.22 -6.17 18.57
CA THR A 292 -15.73 -5.05 19.37
C THR A 292 -14.93 -4.81 20.65
N ASP A 293 -14.17 -5.81 21.11
CA ASP A 293 -13.37 -5.80 22.34
C ASP A 293 -11.86 -5.70 22.05
N ARG A 294 -11.50 -5.06 20.94
CA ARG A 294 -10.12 -4.92 20.41
C ARG A 294 -9.04 -4.72 21.46
N SER A 295 -9.30 -3.86 22.46
CA SER A 295 -8.29 -3.54 23.47
C SER A 295 -8.02 -4.72 24.41
N ALA A 296 -9.06 -5.48 24.78
CA ALA A 296 -8.93 -6.67 25.61
C ALA A 296 -8.24 -7.81 24.85
N LEU A 297 -8.64 -8.05 23.59
CA LEU A 297 -7.99 -9.03 22.73
C LEU A 297 -6.50 -8.72 22.55
N ARG A 298 -6.14 -7.47 22.27
CA ARG A 298 -4.74 -7.07 22.10
C ARG A 298 -3.90 -7.27 23.36
N SER A 299 -4.46 -6.97 24.54
CA SER A 299 -3.77 -7.22 25.81
C SER A 299 -3.53 -8.72 26.05
N HIS A 300 -4.55 -9.55 25.78
CA HIS A 300 -4.44 -11.00 25.91
C HIS A 300 -3.38 -11.59 24.96
N LEU A 301 -3.36 -11.15 23.69
CA LEU A 301 -2.36 -11.57 22.70
C LEU A 301 -0.94 -11.14 23.08
N ASP A 302 -0.78 -9.91 23.58
CA ASP A 302 0.51 -9.39 24.06
C ASP A 302 1.05 -10.20 25.25
N ASP A 303 0.19 -10.53 26.21
CA ASP A 303 0.53 -11.41 27.36
C ASP A 303 0.93 -12.83 26.89
N GLY A 304 0.31 -13.30 25.80
CA GLY A 304 0.63 -14.57 25.12
C GLY A 304 1.86 -14.51 24.21
N GLY A 305 2.51 -13.35 24.09
CA GLY A 305 3.71 -13.17 23.26
C GLY A 305 3.42 -13.03 21.76
N VAL A 306 2.20 -12.65 21.37
CA VAL A 306 1.79 -12.35 19.99
C VAL A 306 1.67 -10.84 19.81
N ASP A 307 2.49 -10.26 18.93
CA ASP A 307 2.39 -8.84 18.58
C ASP A 307 1.15 -8.57 17.73
N THR A 308 0.51 -7.43 17.97
CA THR A 308 -0.59 -6.93 17.16
C THR A 308 -0.41 -5.46 16.82
N ALA A 309 -1.02 -5.02 15.72
CA ALA A 309 -1.02 -3.61 15.35
C ALA A 309 -2.41 -3.14 14.96
N VAL A 310 -2.65 -1.83 15.06
CA VAL A 310 -3.87 -1.18 14.57
C VAL A 310 -3.50 -0.26 13.42
N TYR A 311 -3.93 -0.60 12.22
CA TYR A 311 -3.71 0.15 11.01
C TYR A 311 -5.06 0.65 10.45
N TYR A 312 -5.53 1.86 10.79
CA TYR A 312 -4.88 2.87 11.63
C TYR A 312 -5.80 3.22 12.80
N PRO A 313 -5.29 3.70 13.96
CA PRO A 313 -6.13 3.89 15.16
C PRO A 313 -7.02 5.14 15.10
N THR A 314 -6.80 6.01 14.11
CA THR A 314 -7.50 7.29 13.93
C THR A 314 -7.67 7.54 12.44
N LEU A 315 -8.87 7.94 12.01
CA LEU A 315 -9.12 8.33 10.63
C LEU A 315 -8.28 9.56 10.24
N ILE A 316 -7.91 9.68 8.96
CA ILE A 316 -7.13 10.82 8.46
C ILE A 316 -7.83 12.17 8.77
N PRO A 317 -9.15 12.35 8.50
CA PRO A 317 -9.82 13.62 8.80
C PRO A 317 -9.89 13.95 10.30
N ASP A 318 -9.72 12.97 11.18
CA ASP A 318 -9.74 13.18 12.64
C ASP A 318 -8.33 13.47 13.22
N GLN A 319 -7.30 13.51 12.38
CA GLN A 319 -5.94 13.90 12.78
C GLN A 319 -5.86 15.43 12.95
N PRO A 320 -5.11 15.95 13.94
CA PRO A 320 -4.96 17.41 14.15
C PRO A 320 -4.51 18.18 12.90
N ALA A 321 -3.71 17.56 12.02
CA ALA A 321 -3.27 18.16 10.76
C ALA A 321 -4.42 18.38 9.75
N TYR A 322 -5.56 17.77 9.97
CA TYR A 322 -6.77 17.83 9.15
C TYR A 322 -7.95 18.51 9.87
N ASP A 323 -7.67 19.31 10.91
CA ASP A 323 -8.70 20.10 11.59
C ASP A 323 -9.48 20.97 10.57
N GLY A 324 -10.80 20.95 10.69
CA GLY A 324 -11.73 21.60 9.73
C GLY A 324 -12.20 20.69 8.58
N PHE A 325 -11.76 19.41 8.52
CA PHE A 325 -12.39 18.41 7.67
C PHE A 325 -13.39 17.60 8.51
N ASP A 326 -14.66 17.59 8.11
CA ASP A 326 -15.73 16.84 8.79
C ASP A 326 -16.55 16.05 7.74
N PRO A 327 -15.99 14.97 7.17
CA PRO A 327 -16.70 14.15 6.18
C PRO A 327 -17.74 13.25 6.84
N ALA A 328 -18.84 12.99 6.11
CA ALA A 328 -19.84 12.00 6.49
C ALA A 328 -19.36 10.59 6.13
N VAL A 329 -18.60 9.96 7.03
CA VAL A 329 -17.99 8.63 6.85
C VAL A 329 -18.34 7.67 7.98
N PRO A 330 -19.64 7.34 8.17
CA PRO A 330 -20.11 6.56 9.30
C PRO A 330 -19.56 5.15 9.33
N THR A 331 -19.32 4.51 8.19
CA THR A 331 -18.78 3.16 8.12
C THR A 331 -17.32 3.16 8.59
N ALA A 332 -16.50 4.07 8.09
CA ALA A 332 -15.10 4.19 8.51
C ALA A 332 -14.98 4.50 10.01
N ARG A 333 -15.85 5.37 10.55
CA ARG A 333 -15.85 5.70 11.99
C ARG A 333 -16.14 4.48 12.88
N ARG A 334 -17.01 3.57 12.46
CA ARG A 334 -17.25 2.32 13.18
C ARG A 334 -16.07 1.35 13.02
N VAL A 335 -15.62 1.14 11.80
CA VAL A 335 -14.56 0.19 11.47
C VAL A 335 -13.24 0.53 12.16
N VAL A 336 -12.87 1.81 12.25
CA VAL A 336 -11.60 2.25 12.85
C VAL A 336 -11.46 1.84 14.32
N ASP A 337 -12.56 1.68 15.05
CA ASP A 337 -12.55 1.27 16.45
C ASP A 337 -12.42 -0.24 16.64
N GLU A 338 -12.71 -1.03 15.61
CA GLU A 338 -12.82 -2.49 15.68
C GLU A 338 -11.60 -3.23 15.06
N VAL A 339 -10.89 -2.62 14.12
CA VAL A 339 -9.82 -3.30 13.37
C VAL A 339 -8.57 -3.57 14.18
N VAL A 340 -8.01 -4.78 14.03
CA VAL A 340 -6.70 -5.19 14.57
C VAL A 340 -6.04 -6.16 13.60
N SER A 341 -4.72 -5.97 13.37
CA SER A 341 -3.93 -6.83 12.49
C SER A 341 -3.15 -7.85 13.29
N LEU A 342 -3.22 -9.10 12.83
CA LEU A 342 -2.47 -10.26 13.35
C LEU A 342 -1.23 -10.50 12.48
N PRO A 343 -0.18 -11.16 13.02
CA PRO A 343 1.00 -11.53 12.26
C PRO A 343 0.67 -12.40 11.04
N VAL A 344 1.22 -12.05 9.87
CA VAL A 344 0.99 -12.79 8.60
C VAL A 344 2.25 -12.83 7.73
N HIS A 345 3.38 -12.30 8.22
CA HIS A 345 4.62 -12.17 7.45
C HIS A 345 5.19 -13.54 7.01
N PRO A 346 6.02 -13.57 5.93
CA PRO A 346 6.48 -14.82 5.32
C PRO A 346 7.42 -15.65 6.22
N GLY A 347 8.00 -15.04 7.25
CA GLY A 347 8.88 -15.71 8.23
C GLY A 347 8.15 -16.54 9.29
N LEU A 348 6.80 -16.47 9.38
CA LEU A 348 6.05 -17.30 10.32
C LEU A 348 6.19 -18.79 9.98
N THR A 349 6.43 -19.60 11.01
CA THR A 349 6.28 -21.04 10.93
C THR A 349 4.81 -21.44 11.07
N ASP A 350 4.49 -22.67 10.71
CA ASP A 350 3.15 -23.22 10.88
C ASP A 350 2.73 -23.23 12.36
N ALA A 351 3.67 -23.53 13.26
CA ALA A 351 3.45 -23.49 14.71
C ALA A 351 3.20 -22.06 15.24
N ASP A 352 3.81 -21.02 14.62
CA ASP A 352 3.51 -19.63 14.99
C ASP A 352 2.06 -19.27 14.61
N VAL A 353 1.60 -19.70 13.43
CA VAL A 353 0.21 -19.47 12.99
C VAL A 353 -0.78 -20.19 13.92
N GLU A 354 -0.50 -21.44 14.30
CA GLU A 354 -1.31 -22.20 15.27
C GLU A 354 -1.35 -21.50 16.63
N THR A 355 -0.21 -20.96 17.08
CA THR A 355 -0.15 -20.19 18.33
C THR A 355 -1.02 -18.94 18.27
N VAL A 356 -1.01 -18.19 17.14
CA VAL A 356 -1.86 -17.02 16.95
C VAL A 356 -3.34 -17.38 16.99
N VAL A 357 -3.73 -18.46 16.28
CA VAL A 357 -5.11 -18.98 16.27
C VAL A 357 -5.56 -19.38 17.67
N ALA A 358 -4.76 -20.18 18.36
CA ALA A 358 -5.07 -20.65 19.71
C ALA A 358 -5.22 -19.49 20.70
N ALA A 359 -4.35 -18.47 20.63
CA ALA A 359 -4.41 -17.31 21.52
C ALA A 359 -5.67 -16.46 21.28
N VAL A 360 -6.09 -16.28 20.01
CA VAL A 360 -7.35 -15.59 19.70
C VAL A 360 -8.56 -16.41 20.21
N ALA A 361 -8.58 -17.71 19.94
CA ALA A 361 -9.66 -18.58 20.36
C ALA A 361 -9.78 -18.69 21.89
N ASP A 362 -8.66 -18.77 22.62
CA ASP A 362 -8.62 -18.79 24.09
C ASP A 362 -9.19 -17.53 24.70
N HIS A 363 -8.91 -16.34 24.11
CA HIS A 363 -9.50 -15.08 24.54
C HIS A 363 -11.06 -15.14 24.60
N TYR A 364 -11.66 -15.84 23.63
CA TYR A 364 -13.12 -16.02 23.56
C TYR A 364 -13.61 -17.32 24.22
N GLY A 365 -12.77 -17.99 25.01
CA GLY A 365 -13.14 -19.19 25.77
C GLY A 365 -13.30 -20.44 24.90
N ARG A 366 -12.58 -20.55 23.79
CA ARG A 366 -12.63 -21.63 22.79
C ARG A 366 -11.26 -22.31 22.61
N PRO A 367 -10.69 -22.93 23.67
CA PRO A 367 -9.30 -23.45 23.63
C PRO A 367 -9.10 -24.62 22.65
N ASP A 368 -10.16 -25.22 22.09
CA ASP A 368 -10.11 -26.40 21.22
C ASP A 368 -10.20 -26.03 19.71
N ALA A 369 -9.97 -24.77 19.32
CA ALA A 369 -9.89 -24.38 17.91
C ALA A 369 -8.63 -24.99 17.29
N GLU A 370 -8.73 -26.19 16.70
CA GLU A 370 -7.65 -26.83 15.95
C GLU A 370 -7.62 -26.34 14.51
N VAL A 371 -6.42 -26.02 14.02
CA VAL A 371 -6.19 -25.84 12.57
C VAL A 371 -6.25 -27.23 11.96
N SER A 372 -7.32 -27.55 11.21
CA SER A 372 -7.41 -28.82 10.50
C SER A 372 -6.20 -28.95 9.55
N ALA A 373 -5.37 -29.92 9.78
CA ALA A 373 -4.40 -30.39 8.81
C ALA A 373 -5.18 -31.15 7.73
N ASP A 374 -5.48 -30.46 6.64
CA ASP A 374 -5.94 -31.18 5.44
C ASP A 374 -4.75 -31.94 4.84
N ASP A 375 -4.95 -33.23 4.62
CA ASP A 375 -4.07 -34.23 4.00
C ASP A 375 -3.73 -33.87 2.53
#